data_b83ba8ce1f486d83c0c539d735b910a1
#
_entry.id   b83ba8ce1f486d83c0c539d735b910a1
#
_cell.length_a   1.000
_cell.length_b   1.000
_cell.length_c   1.000
_cell.angle_alpha   90.00
_cell.angle_beta   90.00
_cell.angle_gamma   90.00
#
_symmetry.space_group_name_H-M   'P 1'
#
loop_
_entity.id
_entity.type
_entity.pdbx_description
1 polymer ?
#
loop_
_entity_poly.entity_id
_entity_poly.type
_entity_poly.pdbx_seq_one_letter_code
_entity_poly.pdbx_strand_id
1 'polypeptide(L)'
;PAVLGRAFAVDLERQSITGHSMGGHGALTLAMGRPGQYRSVSAFSPISNPIGSDWGQKQFTSYLGVDQNLWQPHDASHQMLDVGFDGPVLIDTGTQDQFLELLKPETLAFAMAKRRQDGHFRMQKGYDHSYFFVSSFMEDHVAFHAEALYAE
;
A
#
# COMPACT_ATOMS: atom_id res chain seq x y z
N PRO A 1 3.78 -16.21 -7.12
CA PRO A 1 3.12 -17.33 -6.40
C PRO A 1 3.46 -18.70 -6.97
N ALA A 2 3.26 -18.95 -8.29
CA ALA A 2 3.44 -20.27 -8.90
C ALA A 2 4.81 -20.92 -8.67
N VAL A 3 5.90 -20.14 -8.66
CA VAL A 3 7.26 -20.63 -8.37
C VAL A 3 7.36 -21.06 -6.91
N LEU A 4 6.83 -20.25 -5.99
CA LEU A 4 6.85 -20.55 -4.56
C LEU A 4 6.05 -21.82 -4.25
N GLY A 5 4.86 -22.00 -4.84
CA GLY A 5 4.05 -23.19 -4.64
C GLY A 5 4.66 -24.49 -5.19
N ARG A 6 5.64 -24.39 -6.10
CA ARG A 6 6.41 -25.55 -6.58
C ARG A 6 7.62 -25.87 -5.72
N ALA A 7 8.20 -24.84 -5.09
CA ALA A 7 9.47 -24.95 -4.36
C ALA A 7 9.28 -25.12 -2.84
N PHE A 8 8.15 -24.70 -2.30
CA PHE A 8 7.89 -24.64 -0.87
C PHE A 8 6.46 -25.13 -0.54
N ALA A 9 6.28 -25.66 0.66
CA ALA A 9 4.98 -26.04 1.21
C ALA A 9 4.23 -24.77 1.67
N VAL A 10 3.69 -24.01 0.73
CA VAL A 10 2.91 -22.77 0.98
C VAL A 10 1.49 -22.91 0.47
N ASP A 11 0.55 -22.29 1.16
CA ASP A 11 -0.84 -22.19 0.73
C ASP A 11 -1.00 -20.94 -0.16
N LEU A 12 -1.23 -21.15 -1.45
CA LEU A 12 -1.39 -20.07 -2.42
C LEU A 12 -2.78 -19.40 -2.38
N GLU A 13 -3.72 -19.97 -1.66
CA GLU A 13 -5.06 -19.37 -1.46
C GLU A 13 -5.07 -18.40 -0.27
N ARG A 14 -4.01 -18.40 0.52
CA ARG A 14 -3.84 -17.53 1.69
C ARG A 14 -2.59 -16.67 1.54
N GLN A 15 -2.76 -15.52 0.91
CA GLN A 15 -1.69 -14.56 0.65
C GLN A 15 -2.05 -13.18 1.21
N SER A 16 -1.06 -12.49 1.74
CA SER A 16 -1.12 -11.07 2.09
C SER A 16 0.07 -10.35 1.48
N ILE A 17 0.00 -9.04 1.38
CA ILE A 17 1.07 -8.25 0.76
C ILE A 17 1.39 -7.03 1.62
N THR A 18 2.68 -6.74 1.76
CA THR A 18 3.17 -5.53 2.45
C THR A 18 4.35 -4.92 1.70
N GLY A 19 4.62 -3.66 1.98
CA GLY A 19 5.78 -2.97 1.43
C GLY A 19 6.05 -1.62 2.09
N HIS A 20 7.24 -1.08 1.83
CA HIS A 20 7.67 0.22 2.33
C HIS A 20 7.87 1.19 1.16
N SER A 21 7.44 2.45 1.32
CA SER A 21 7.67 3.54 0.37
C SER A 21 7.11 3.21 -1.03
N MET A 22 7.97 3.12 -2.04
CA MET A 22 7.62 2.67 -3.39
C MET A 22 7.11 1.22 -3.40
N GLY A 23 7.66 0.34 -2.55
CA GLY A 23 7.14 -1.01 -2.33
C GLY A 23 5.78 -1.02 -1.65
N GLY A 24 5.49 -0.04 -0.79
CA GLY A 24 4.17 0.17 -0.19
C GLY A 24 3.13 0.59 -1.23
N HIS A 25 3.49 1.50 -2.13
CA HIS A 25 2.67 1.82 -3.31
C HIS A 25 2.39 0.57 -4.15
N GLY A 26 3.44 -0.22 -4.44
CA GLY A 26 3.31 -1.45 -5.19
C GLY A 26 2.41 -2.48 -4.50
N ALA A 27 2.51 -2.63 -3.17
CA ALA A 27 1.65 -3.52 -2.41
C ALA A 27 0.17 -3.13 -2.55
N LEU A 28 -0.15 -1.84 -2.40
CA LEU A 28 -1.51 -1.31 -2.53
C LEU A 28 -2.06 -1.49 -3.95
N THR A 29 -1.32 -1.07 -4.96
CA THR A 29 -1.78 -1.14 -6.35
C THR A 29 -1.93 -2.57 -6.85
N LEU A 30 -1.06 -3.49 -6.43
CA LEU A 30 -1.18 -4.92 -6.75
C LEU A 30 -2.38 -5.56 -6.05
N ALA A 31 -2.63 -5.21 -4.77
CA ALA A 31 -3.77 -5.75 -4.04
C ALA A 31 -5.10 -5.32 -4.68
N MET A 32 -5.26 -4.03 -4.95
CA MET A 32 -6.46 -3.49 -5.58
C MET A 32 -6.63 -3.92 -7.04
N GLY A 33 -5.52 -4.08 -7.77
CA GLY A 33 -5.53 -4.54 -9.16
C GLY A 33 -5.74 -6.05 -9.36
N ARG A 34 -5.80 -6.83 -8.26
CA ARG A 34 -5.96 -8.29 -8.29
C ARG A 34 -6.99 -8.78 -7.27
N PRO A 35 -8.28 -8.50 -7.50
CA PRO A 35 -9.35 -8.89 -6.59
C PRO A 35 -9.29 -10.38 -6.23
N GLY A 36 -9.44 -10.68 -4.93
CA GLY A 36 -9.45 -12.05 -4.42
C GLY A 36 -8.07 -12.73 -4.29
N GLN A 37 -6.97 -12.11 -4.75
CA GLN A 37 -5.65 -12.72 -4.62
C GLN A 37 -5.06 -12.57 -3.21
N TYR A 38 -5.30 -11.43 -2.56
CA TYR A 38 -4.74 -11.13 -1.24
C TYR A 38 -5.85 -10.99 -0.21
N ARG A 39 -5.65 -11.53 0.99
CA ARG A 39 -6.59 -11.42 2.12
C ARG A 39 -6.44 -10.12 2.90
N SER A 40 -5.27 -9.52 2.86
CA SER A 40 -4.98 -8.22 3.50
C SER A 40 -3.82 -7.53 2.80
N VAL A 41 -3.77 -6.21 2.92
CA VAL A 41 -2.67 -5.38 2.44
C VAL A 41 -2.22 -4.42 3.52
N SER A 42 -0.91 -4.25 3.65
CA SER A 42 -0.36 -3.19 4.50
C SER A 42 0.76 -2.43 3.83
N ALA A 43 1.04 -1.21 4.34
CA ALA A 43 2.13 -0.42 3.80
C ALA A 43 2.74 0.50 4.88
N PHE A 44 4.06 0.64 4.82
CA PHE A 44 4.82 1.62 5.60
C PHE A 44 5.18 2.81 4.70
N SER A 45 4.78 4.02 5.10
CA SER A 45 5.05 5.27 4.37
C SER A 45 4.90 5.13 2.85
N PRO A 46 3.76 4.63 2.34
CA PRO A 46 3.61 4.40 0.91
C PRO A 46 3.58 5.70 0.13
N ILE A 47 4.08 5.69 -1.12
CA ILE A 47 3.79 6.74 -2.07
C ILE A 47 2.30 6.64 -2.42
N SER A 48 1.50 7.56 -1.89
CA SER A 48 0.04 7.45 -1.94
C SER A 48 -0.58 8.01 -3.22
N ASN A 49 -0.03 9.13 -3.71
CA ASN A 49 -0.55 9.82 -4.89
C ASN A 49 0.60 10.31 -5.79
N PRO A 50 1.23 9.44 -6.59
CA PRO A 50 2.28 9.83 -7.52
C PRO A 50 1.84 10.88 -8.54
N ILE A 51 0.58 10.87 -8.99
CA ILE A 51 0.03 11.87 -9.90
C ILE A 51 0.10 13.28 -9.29
N GLY A 52 -0.07 13.39 -7.98
CA GLY A 52 -0.05 14.66 -7.24
C GLY A 52 1.34 15.19 -6.89
N SER A 53 2.43 14.56 -7.34
CA SER A 53 3.80 14.98 -7.04
C SER A 53 4.67 15.05 -8.30
N ASP A 54 5.57 16.04 -8.38
CA ASP A 54 6.48 16.21 -9.52
C ASP A 54 7.35 14.97 -9.74
N TRP A 55 7.78 14.35 -8.66
CA TRP A 55 8.59 13.13 -8.72
C TRP A 55 7.79 11.95 -9.31
N GLY A 56 6.56 11.75 -8.86
CA GLY A 56 5.69 10.69 -9.39
C GLY A 56 5.29 10.93 -10.85
N GLN A 57 4.99 12.17 -11.22
CA GLN A 57 4.71 12.54 -12.62
C GLN A 57 5.89 12.23 -13.54
N LYS A 58 7.12 12.52 -13.09
CA LYS A 58 8.34 12.17 -13.82
C LYS A 58 8.46 10.65 -14.02
N GLN A 59 8.18 9.85 -13.01
CA GLN A 59 8.19 8.40 -13.10
C GLN A 59 7.12 7.89 -14.06
N PHE A 60 5.89 8.36 -13.91
CA PHE A 60 4.79 7.94 -14.78
C PHE A 60 5.00 8.34 -16.23
N THR A 61 5.53 9.54 -16.50
CA THR A 61 5.91 9.94 -17.85
C THR A 61 6.92 8.97 -18.44
N SER A 62 7.90 8.53 -17.66
CA SER A 62 8.97 7.63 -18.15
C SER A 62 8.47 6.21 -18.40
N TYR A 63 7.53 5.70 -17.59
CA TYR A 63 7.08 4.30 -17.65
C TYR A 63 5.75 4.13 -18.39
N LEU A 64 4.85 5.10 -18.33
CA LEU A 64 3.49 5.02 -18.88
C LEU A 64 3.27 5.99 -20.06
N GLY A 65 4.23 6.90 -20.32
CA GLY A 65 4.10 7.93 -21.33
C GLY A 65 3.42 9.20 -20.81
N VAL A 66 3.19 10.15 -21.73
CA VAL A 66 2.69 11.50 -21.41
C VAL A 66 1.18 11.61 -21.26
N ASP A 67 0.43 10.57 -21.63
CA ASP A 67 -1.04 10.55 -21.51
C ASP A 67 -1.43 10.29 -20.04
N GLN A 68 -1.79 11.36 -19.35
CA GLN A 68 -2.16 11.29 -17.93
C GLN A 68 -3.43 10.45 -17.65
N ASN A 69 -4.27 10.20 -18.64
CA ASN A 69 -5.43 9.31 -18.47
C ASN A 69 -5.02 7.86 -18.18
N LEU A 70 -3.80 7.48 -18.60
CA LEU A 70 -3.26 6.15 -18.33
C LEU A 70 -2.64 6.01 -16.92
N TRP A 71 -2.49 7.11 -16.19
CA TRP A 71 -1.81 7.10 -14.88
C TRP A 71 -2.73 6.72 -13.71
N GLN A 72 -4.02 7.08 -13.79
CA GLN A 72 -4.97 6.85 -12.69
C GLN A 72 -5.05 5.38 -12.22
N PRO A 73 -5.07 4.37 -13.12
CA PRO A 73 -5.05 2.97 -12.72
C PRO A 73 -3.77 2.51 -12.01
N HIS A 74 -2.75 3.36 -11.97
CA HIS A 74 -1.45 3.08 -11.33
C HIS A 74 -1.20 3.95 -10.10
N ASP A 75 -2.18 4.74 -9.65
CA ASP A 75 -2.10 5.60 -8.47
C ASP A 75 -2.91 5.01 -7.32
N ALA A 76 -2.26 4.79 -6.18
CA ALA A 76 -2.88 4.08 -5.05
C ALA A 76 -4.11 4.80 -4.49
N SER A 77 -4.08 6.15 -4.41
CA SER A 77 -5.23 6.92 -3.92
C SER A 77 -6.39 6.92 -4.91
N HIS A 78 -6.10 6.97 -6.21
CA HIS A 78 -7.13 6.87 -7.26
C HIS A 78 -7.74 5.47 -7.30
N GLN A 79 -6.93 4.42 -7.26
CA GLN A 79 -7.44 3.05 -7.17
C GLN A 79 -8.29 2.82 -5.92
N MET A 80 -7.85 3.36 -4.77
CA MET A 80 -8.63 3.27 -3.53
C MET A 80 -9.99 3.95 -3.67
N LEU A 81 -10.08 5.09 -4.35
CA LEU A 81 -11.35 5.77 -4.62
C LEU A 81 -12.24 5.01 -5.62
N ASP A 82 -11.65 4.45 -6.66
CA ASP A 82 -12.36 3.83 -7.77
C ASP A 82 -12.81 2.40 -7.44
N VAL A 83 -11.87 1.54 -7.09
CA VAL A 83 -12.14 0.11 -6.82
C VAL A 83 -12.10 -0.27 -5.34
N GLY A 84 -11.16 0.28 -4.57
CA GLY A 84 -10.93 -0.11 -3.17
C GLY A 84 -10.32 -1.51 -3.05
N PHE A 85 -10.34 -2.05 -1.82
CA PHE A 85 -9.85 -3.38 -1.53
C PHE A 85 -10.88 -4.15 -0.69
N ASP A 86 -11.17 -5.41 -1.03
CA ASP A 86 -12.20 -6.20 -0.36
C ASP A 86 -11.81 -6.69 1.04
N GLY A 87 -10.51 -6.68 1.37
CA GLY A 87 -9.97 -7.06 2.67
C GLY A 87 -9.55 -5.87 3.52
N PRO A 88 -9.04 -6.11 4.73
CA PRO A 88 -8.54 -5.07 5.61
C PRO A 88 -7.22 -4.45 5.12
N VAL A 89 -7.06 -3.15 5.39
CA VAL A 89 -5.90 -2.33 5.01
C VAL A 89 -5.23 -1.74 6.26
N LEU A 90 -3.90 -1.85 6.37
CA LEU A 90 -3.13 -1.19 7.44
C LEU A 90 -2.05 -0.30 6.84
N ILE A 91 -2.10 1.00 7.16
CA ILE A 91 -1.11 1.99 6.73
C ILE A 91 -0.48 2.63 7.95
N ASP A 92 0.84 2.66 7.97
CA ASP A 92 1.64 3.45 8.92
C ASP A 92 2.49 4.48 8.18
N THR A 93 2.54 5.70 8.70
CA THR A 93 3.39 6.78 8.18
C THR A 93 3.99 7.57 9.34
N GLY A 94 5.28 7.86 9.30
CA GLY A 94 5.97 8.66 10.30
C GLY A 94 5.61 10.14 10.21
N THR A 95 5.39 10.82 11.36
CA THR A 95 5.07 12.26 11.34
C THR A 95 6.29 13.14 11.08
N GLN A 96 7.52 12.59 11.16
CA GLN A 96 8.77 13.27 10.84
C GLN A 96 9.42 12.68 9.57
N ASP A 97 8.63 12.02 8.74
CA ASP A 97 9.07 11.50 7.47
C ASP A 97 9.50 12.64 6.55
N GLN A 98 10.76 12.65 6.15
CA GLN A 98 11.35 13.73 5.32
C GLN A 98 10.77 13.78 3.90
N PHE A 99 10.04 12.74 3.48
CA PHE A 99 9.36 12.66 2.19
C PHE A 99 7.85 12.88 2.28
N LEU A 100 7.32 13.33 3.42
CA LEU A 100 5.87 13.41 3.67
C LEU A 100 5.13 14.16 2.55
N GLU A 101 5.70 15.27 2.07
CA GLU A 101 5.14 16.06 0.96
C GLU A 101 5.09 15.30 -0.38
N LEU A 102 6.01 14.35 -0.60
CA LEU A 102 6.05 13.52 -1.80
C LEU A 102 5.14 12.29 -1.67
N LEU A 103 5.01 11.76 -0.46
CA LEU A 103 4.21 10.57 -0.16
C LEU A 103 2.71 10.85 -0.24
N LYS A 104 2.28 12.08 0.06
CA LYS A 104 0.87 12.50 0.04
C LYS A 104 -0.05 11.59 0.88
N PRO A 105 0.29 11.29 2.15
CA PRO A 105 -0.48 10.34 2.98
C PRO A 105 -1.94 10.75 3.16
N GLU A 106 -2.23 12.06 3.20
CA GLU A 106 -3.56 12.63 3.34
C GLU A 106 -4.50 12.23 2.19
N THR A 107 -3.97 12.01 0.98
CA THR A 107 -4.78 11.62 -0.18
C THR A 107 -5.28 10.18 -0.06
N LEU A 108 -4.44 9.28 0.43
CA LEU A 108 -4.82 7.88 0.68
C LEU A 108 -5.76 7.78 1.88
N ALA A 109 -5.48 8.51 2.97
CA ALA A 109 -6.36 8.55 4.14
C ALA A 109 -7.76 9.07 3.77
N PHE A 110 -7.85 10.12 2.95
CA PHE A 110 -9.12 10.63 2.41
C PHE A 110 -9.83 9.56 1.57
N ALA A 111 -9.11 8.89 0.67
CA ALA A 111 -9.66 7.86 -0.20
C ALA A 111 -10.24 6.69 0.61
N MET A 112 -9.49 6.19 1.62
CA MET A 112 -9.95 5.15 2.53
C MET A 112 -11.21 5.57 3.29
N ALA A 113 -11.22 6.78 3.85
CA ALA A 113 -12.37 7.31 4.57
C ALA A 113 -13.60 7.46 3.65
N LYS A 114 -13.43 7.99 2.44
CA LYS A 114 -14.50 8.19 1.45
C LYS A 114 -15.14 6.87 1.01
N ARG A 115 -14.33 5.83 0.84
CA ARG A 115 -14.78 4.47 0.49
C ARG A 115 -15.35 3.72 1.68
N ARG A 116 -15.14 4.19 2.91
CA ARG A 116 -15.39 3.41 4.14
C ARG A 116 -14.61 2.09 4.12
N GLN A 117 -13.35 2.17 3.64
CA GLN A 117 -12.46 1.03 3.57
C GLN A 117 -12.23 0.46 4.96
N ASP A 118 -12.40 -0.85 5.11
CA ASP A 118 -12.03 -1.54 6.35
C ASP A 118 -10.52 -1.45 6.57
N GLY A 119 -10.09 -0.98 7.74
CA GLY A 119 -8.68 -0.89 8.08
C GLY A 119 -8.31 0.33 8.90
N HIS A 120 -6.99 0.55 9.00
CA HIS A 120 -6.41 1.59 9.82
C HIS A 120 -5.40 2.41 9.02
N PHE A 121 -5.45 3.73 9.16
CA PHE A 121 -4.41 4.66 8.74
C PHE A 121 -3.84 5.33 9.99
N ARG A 122 -2.55 5.05 10.30
CA ARG A 122 -1.92 5.49 11.54
C ARG A 122 -0.77 6.46 11.23
N MET A 123 -0.75 7.61 11.92
CA MET A 123 0.39 8.54 11.92
C MET A 123 1.26 8.29 13.14
N GLN A 124 2.47 7.80 12.96
CA GLN A 124 3.39 7.41 14.01
C GLN A 124 4.26 8.59 14.44
N LYS A 125 3.99 9.13 15.64
CA LYS A 125 4.62 10.34 16.14
C LYS A 125 6.13 10.17 16.30
N GLY A 126 6.90 11.07 15.66
CA GLY A 126 8.35 11.17 15.82
C GLY A 126 9.16 10.24 14.94
N TYR A 127 8.52 9.38 14.15
CA TYR A 127 9.21 8.49 13.23
C TYR A 127 9.45 9.13 11.86
N ASP A 128 10.59 8.81 11.28
CA ASP A 128 11.04 9.21 9.94
C ASP A 128 10.78 8.11 8.89
N HIS A 129 11.44 8.18 7.72
CA HIS A 129 11.31 7.20 6.62
C HIS A 129 12.26 6.00 6.74
N SER A 130 12.88 5.79 7.90
CA SER A 130 13.95 4.79 8.05
C SER A 130 13.43 3.37 8.29
N TYR A 131 14.33 2.41 8.15
CA TYR A 131 14.05 1.02 8.55
C TYR A 131 13.86 0.85 10.07
N PHE A 132 14.32 1.80 10.87
CA PHE A 132 13.99 1.82 12.29
C PHE A 132 12.49 1.98 12.50
N PHE A 133 11.85 2.89 11.76
CA PHE A 133 10.40 3.03 11.74
C PHE A 133 9.72 1.70 11.34
N VAL A 134 10.14 1.11 10.22
CA VAL A 134 9.58 -0.18 9.74
C VAL A 134 9.71 -1.26 10.80
N SER A 135 10.89 -1.43 11.39
CA SER A 135 11.13 -2.47 12.41
C SER A 135 10.34 -2.26 13.69
N SER A 136 10.05 -1.00 14.06
CA SER A 136 9.29 -0.67 15.26
C SER A 136 7.82 -1.12 15.20
N PHE A 137 7.25 -1.24 14.00
CA PHE A 137 5.84 -1.60 13.80
C PHE A 137 5.66 -2.90 12.99
N MET A 138 6.75 -3.60 12.67
CA MET A 138 6.67 -4.84 11.89
C MET A 138 5.85 -5.92 12.61
N GLU A 139 5.94 -6.00 13.93
CA GLU A 139 5.15 -6.96 14.71
C GLU A 139 3.65 -6.73 14.56
N ASP A 140 3.20 -5.46 14.60
CA ASP A 140 1.80 -5.08 14.38
C ASP A 140 1.33 -5.52 12.98
N HIS A 141 2.16 -5.27 11.95
CA HIS A 141 1.81 -5.66 10.58
C HIS A 141 1.77 -7.17 10.39
N VAL A 142 2.69 -7.91 11.02
CA VAL A 142 2.68 -9.39 10.98
C VAL A 142 1.42 -9.93 11.68
N ALA A 143 1.07 -9.40 12.85
CA ALA A 143 -0.15 -9.79 13.58
C ALA A 143 -1.41 -9.51 12.76
N PHE A 144 -1.49 -8.29 12.17
CA PHE A 144 -2.59 -7.90 11.29
C PHE A 144 -2.76 -8.87 10.10
N HIS A 145 -1.67 -9.23 9.43
CA HIS A 145 -1.73 -10.19 8.33
C HIS A 145 -2.08 -11.61 8.81
N ALA A 146 -1.56 -12.03 9.97
CA ALA A 146 -1.89 -13.33 10.53
C ALA A 146 -3.40 -13.45 10.81
N GLU A 147 -4.03 -12.44 11.41
CA GLU A 147 -5.49 -12.43 11.63
C GLU A 147 -6.26 -12.63 10.32
N ALA A 148 -5.92 -11.89 9.26
CA ALA A 148 -6.57 -12.01 7.96
C ALA A 148 -6.32 -13.36 7.26
N LEU A 149 -5.12 -13.94 7.42
CA LEU A 149 -4.76 -15.22 6.81
C LEU A 149 -5.45 -16.41 7.50
N TYR A 150 -5.77 -16.30 8.79
CA TYR A 150 -6.42 -17.37 9.57
C TYR A 150 -7.92 -17.13 9.79
N ALA A 151 -8.48 -16.01 9.31
CA ALA A 151 -9.92 -15.81 9.28
C ALA A 151 -10.59 -16.88 8.39
N GLU A 152 -11.69 -17.48 8.90
CA GLU A 152 -12.50 -18.47 8.18
C GLU A 152 -13.39 -17.82 7.12
#